data_c3d422de0d57cbc4c8994344e81c2463
#
_entry.id   c3d422de0d57cbc4c8994344e81c2463
#
_cell.length_a   1.000
_cell.length_b   1.000
_cell.length_c   1.000
_cell.angle_alpha   90.00
_cell.angle_beta   90.00
_cell.angle_gamma   90.00
#
_symmetry.space_group_name_H-M   'P 1'
#
loop_
_entity.id
_entity.type
_entity.pdbx_description
1 polymer ?
#
loop_
_entity_poly.entity_id
_entity_poly.type
_entity_poly.pdbx_seq_one_letter_code
_entity_poly.pdbx_strand_id
1 'polypeptide(L)'
;MNFLKACMKNYIHTFKNTSFRGRLAMISSTLFMGGGFFTNHFIKAFYKMIYHLTMLYYFIEIGFSFIIGTDSFRTLNMRLYSLIILGVWIYFYSKNLKETLNLVNEDQYPKPEWMLQIKEILIQKKKAFQDYKTLYKVSSFKERFDLISPFIWMGLFQFKHKAYIKGLLIFSIQVFFVIYLMMFGIYDIIDFIALDTSHLPPEFIRPSTFNLVYGLLAFLIIIVFFFVYIRNIQTVTIHVKNKLYQIKPFLLELKELRDHKLYISLLTFPILGVLSFTVLPLVFMIVIAFTSYQGSGQYFTWNGFEVFRELIFISDNLYTLISVLEWTLIWAFFATFTNYFGGIFLASLINKKGVKGKKIWRTIFIITMATPQFVSLLIMNQMFAFNGPVNQFLLNQGFIDIGINFWGNQTNARILIIVINMWIGIPYLSRHRYW
;
A
#
# COMPACT_ATOMS: atom_id res chain seq x y z
N MET A 1 -37.98 27.69 -1.69
CA MET A 1 -37.65 27.72 -3.15
C MET A 1 -36.67 28.82 -3.51
N ASN A 2 -36.79 30.06 -3.00
CA ASN A 2 -35.85 31.15 -3.30
C ASN A 2 -34.42 30.96 -2.78
N PHE A 3 -34.25 30.32 -1.62
CA PHE A 3 -32.91 30.03 -1.05
C PHE A 3 -32.11 29.02 -1.90
N LEU A 4 -32.73 27.94 -2.35
CA LEU A 4 -32.10 26.95 -3.23
C LEU A 4 -31.70 27.54 -4.58
N LYS A 5 -32.55 28.42 -5.15
CA LYS A 5 -32.22 29.15 -6.40
C LYS A 5 -31.01 30.07 -6.20
N ALA A 6 -30.92 30.77 -5.06
CA ALA A 6 -29.78 31.64 -4.75
C ALA A 6 -28.48 30.84 -4.56
N CYS A 7 -28.51 29.73 -3.85
CA CYS A 7 -27.37 28.83 -3.68
C CYS A 7 -26.89 28.26 -5.02
N MET A 8 -27.82 27.82 -5.88
CA MET A 8 -27.49 27.27 -7.19
C MET A 8 -26.93 28.34 -8.13
N LYS A 9 -27.44 29.55 -8.09
CA LYS A 9 -26.91 30.69 -8.86
C LYS A 9 -25.49 31.03 -8.41
N ASN A 10 -25.23 31.06 -7.11
CA ASN A 10 -23.87 31.30 -6.57
C ASN A 10 -22.92 30.20 -6.97
N TYR A 11 -23.34 28.92 -6.88
CA TYR A 11 -22.53 27.76 -7.30
C TYR A 11 -22.14 27.85 -8.78
N ILE A 12 -23.09 28.12 -9.66
CA ILE A 12 -22.85 28.25 -11.11
C ILE A 12 -21.92 29.43 -11.40
N HIS A 13 -22.11 30.55 -10.72
CA HIS A 13 -21.26 31.74 -10.87
C HIS A 13 -19.82 31.46 -10.48
N THR A 14 -19.60 30.82 -9.29
CA THR A 14 -18.26 30.42 -8.83
C THR A 14 -17.64 29.41 -9.77
N PHE A 15 -18.40 28.42 -10.26
CA PHE A 15 -17.91 27.41 -11.20
C PHE A 15 -17.40 28.03 -12.52
N LYS A 16 -18.07 29.03 -13.03
CA LYS A 16 -17.64 29.71 -14.27
C LYS A 16 -16.37 30.54 -14.08
N ASN A 17 -16.21 31.19 -12.92
CA ASN A 17 -15.15 32.15 -12.66
C ASN A 17 -13.91 31.54 -11.97
N THR A 18 -13.96 30.30 -11.56
CA THR A 18 -12.83 29.64 -10.86
C THR A 18 -11.85 28.97 -11.83
N SER A 19 -10.65 28.67 -11.33
CA SER A 19 -9.61 27.92 -12.05
C SER A 19 -10.09 26.51 -12.45
N PHE A 20 -9.43 25.89 -13.43
CA PHE A 20 -9.72 24.49 -13.83
C PHE A 20 -9.72 23.54 -12.64
N ARG A 21 -8.80 23.73 -11.70
CA ARG A 21 -8.70 22.92 -10.47
C ARG A 21 -9.85 23.16 -9.50
N GLY A 22 -10.28 24.40 -9.35
CA GLY A 22 -11.48 24.74 -8.61
C GLY A 22 -12.74 24.09 -9.20
N ARG A 23 -12.85 24.03 -10.53
CA ARG A 23 -13.95 23.34 -11.22
C ARG A 23 -13.91 21.84 -10.94
N LEU A 24 -12.74 21.19 -10.98
CA LEU A 24 -12.62 19.78 -10.61
C LEU A 24 -12.97 19.51 -9.15
N ALA A 25 -12.59 20.40 -8.23
CA ALA A 25 -12.97 20.29 -6.83
C ALA A 25 -14.48 20.39 -6.64
N MET A 26 -15.12 21.31 -7.33
CA MET A 26 -16.58 21.47 -7.29
C MET A 26 -17.29 20.25 -7.89
N ILE A 27 -16.86 19.75 -9.04
CA ILE A 27 -17.40 18.53 -9.67
C ILE A 27 -17.24 17.32 -8.74
N SER A 28 -16.04 17.08 -8.20
CA SER A 28 -15.81 15.95 -7.32
C SER A 28 -16.57 16.06 -6.00
N SER A 29 -16.77 17.28 -5.48
CA SER A 29 -17.59 17.51 -4.30
C SER A 29 -19.06 17.21 -4.55
N THR A 30 -19.56 17.52 -5.76
CA THR A 30 -20.95 17.29 -6.16
C THR A 30 -21.21 15.80 -6.39
N LEU A 31 -20.29 15.10 -7.08
CA LEU A 31 -20.51 13.70 -7.43
C LEU A 31 -20.15 12.73 -6.30
N PHE A 32 -19.11 13.01 -5.53
CA PHE A 32 -18.52 12.03 -4.59
C PHE A 32 -18.20 12.61 -3.21
N MET A 33 -18.63 13.82 -2.88
CA MET A 33 -18.17 14.56 -1.69
C MET A 33 -16.64 14.69 -1.58
N GLY A 34 -15.94 14.57 -2.71
CA GLY A 34 -14.47 14.48 -2.80
C GLY A 34 -13.74 15.82 -2.98
N GLY A 35 -14.38 16.98 -2.75
CA GLY A 35 -13.75 18.30 -2.94
C GLY A 35 -12.40 18.47 -2.22
N GLY A 36 -12.24 17.83 -1.06
CA GLY A 36 -11.00 17.81 -0.28
C GLY A 36 -9.82 17.07 -0.94
N PHE A 37 -10.02 16.28 -2.02
CA PHE A 37 -8.92 15.68 -2.78
C PHE A 37 -8.04 16.72 -3.48
N PHE A 38 -8.58 17.90 -3.71
CA PHE A 38 -7.87 19.02 -4.33
C PHE A 38 -7.30 20.00 -3.31
N THR A 39 -7.45 19.69 -2.01
CA THR A 39 -6.88 20.42 -0.87
C THR A 39 -5.97 19.49 -0.08
N ASN A 40 -5.27 19.98 0.93
CA ASN A 40 -4.40 19.14 1.81
C ASN A 40 -5.18 18.20 2.74
N HIS A 41 -6.49 18.09 2.59
CA HIS A 41 -7.36 17.26 3.44
C HIS A 41 -7.77 15.95 2.77
N PHE A 42 -6.84 15.27 2.11
CA PHE A 42 -7.06 14.02 1.38
C PHE A 42 -7.77 12.95 2.21
N ILE A 43 -7.32 12.71 3.45
CA ILE A 43 -7.91 11.69 4.35
C ILE A 43 -9.38 12.02 4.67
N LYS A 44 -9.68 13.30 4.98
CA LYS A 44 -11.08 13.72 5.21
C LYS A 44 -11.96 13.57 3.99
N ALA A 45 -11.42 13.86 2.79
CA ALA A 45 -12.15 13.69 1.54
C ALA A 45 -12.45 12.23 1.25
N PHE A 46 -11.50 11.33 1.52
CA PHE A 46 -11.66 9.89 1.36
C PHE A 46 -12.77 9.33 2.25
N TYR A 47 -12.80 9.69 3.54
CA TYR A 47 -13.89 9.30 4.44
C TYR A 47 -15.26 9.85 4.00
N LYS A 48 -15.32 11.11 3.57
CA LYS A 48 -16.56 11.71 3.05
C LYS A 48 -17.05 11.00 1.80
N MET A 49 -16.14 10.61 0.90
CA MET A 49 -16.46 9.86 -0.32
C MET A 49 -17.03 8.47 0.02
N ILE A 50 -16.37 7.72 0.90
CA ILE A 50 -16.87 6.40 1.35
C ILE A 50 -18.26 6.56 1.97
N TYR A 51 -18.43 7.49 2.90
CA TYR A 51 -19.73 7.77 3.52
C TYR A 51 -20.80 8.07 2.47
N HIS A 52 -20.49 8.90 1.47
CA HIS A 52 -21.45 9.25 0.42
C HIS A 52 -21.84 8.04 -0.44
N LEU A 53 -20.85 7.25 -0.86
CA LEU A 53 -21.08 6.04 -1.65
C LEU A 53 -21.89 4.99 -0.88
N THR A 54 -21.60 4.81 0.41
CA THR A 54 -22.35 3.90 1.28
C THR A 54 -23.80 4.36 1.43
N MET A 55 -24.05 5.66 1.62
CA MET A 55 -25.41 6.21 1.71
C MET A 55 -26.15 6.10 0.38
N LEU A 56 -25.47 6.36 -0.73
CA LEU A 56 -26.06 6.24 -2.07
C LEU A 56 -26.46 4.78 -2.36
N TYR A 57 -25.61 3.82 -2.02
CA TYR A 57 -25.90 2.40 -2.12
C TYR A 57 -27.11 2.01 -1.25
N TYR A 58 -27.11 2.42 0.03
CA TYR A 58 -28.24 2.16 0.94
C TYR A 58 -29.56 2.66 0.36
N PHE A 59 -29.61 3.87 -0.20
CA PHE A 59 -30.85 4.41 -0.76
C PHE A 59 -31.26 3.74 -2.06
N ILE A 60 -30.34 3.34 -2.92
CA ILE A 60 -30.65 2.61 -4.16
C ILE A 60 -31.28 1.25 -3.83
N GLU A 61 -30.69 0.50 -2.91
CA GLU A 61 -31.11 -0.87 -2.62
C GLU A 61 -32.29 -0.96 -1.66
N ILE A 62 -32.29 -0.14 -0.62
CA ILE A 62 -33.20 -0.32 0.52
C ILE A 62 -34.01 0.94 0.84
N GLY A 63 -33.33 2.08 0.95
CA GLY A 63 -33.90 3.29 1.50
C GLY A 63 -35.09 3.85 0.72
N PHE A 64 -35.02 3.85 -0.60
CA PHE A 64 -36.14 4.31 -1.45
C PHE A 64 -37.32 3.35 -1.42
N SER A 65 -37.10 2.05 -1.36
CA SER A 65 -38.20 1.08 -1.24
C SER A 65 -39.00 1.25 0.06
N PHE A 66 -38.33 1.57 1.17
CA PHE A 66 -39.01 1.89 2.44
C PHE A 66 -39.75 3.23 2.42
N ILE A 67 -39.24 4.24 1.71
CA ILE A 67 -39.88 5.56 1.60
C ILE A 67 -41.14 5.48 0.72
N ILE A 68 -41.11 4.75 -0.37
CA ILE A 68 -42.16 4.67 -1.39
C ILE A 68 -43.17 3.52 -1.11
N GLY A 69 -42.74 2.45 -0.45
CA GLY A 69 -43.57 1.25 -0.19
C GLY A 69 -44.84 1.50 0.62
N THR A 70 -45.92 0.78 0.28
CA THR A 70 -47.29 1.04 0.77
C THR A 70 -47.78 0.13 1.88
N ASP A 71 -47.01 -0.89 2.34
CA ASP A 71 -47.55 -1.95 3.18
C ASP A 71 -47.09 -1.96 4.64
N SER A 72 -48.09 -2.10 5.52
CA SER A 72 -48.15 -2.52 6.94
C SER A 72 -47.34 -1.76 8.02
N PHE A 73 -47.79 -1.87 9.26
CA PHE A 73 -47.33 -1.15 10.48
C PHE A 73 -45.84 -1.27 10.80
N ARG A 74 -45.19 -2.36 10.40
CA ARG A 74 -43.72 -2.54 10.50
C ARG A 74 -42.95 -1.59 9.59
N THR A 75 -43.55 -1.18 8.48
CA THR A 75 -42.96 -0.26 7.50
C THR A 75 -42.95 1.20 7.95
N LEU A 76 -43.83 1.61 8.88
CA LEU A 76 -43.87 3.00 9.36
C LEU A 76 -42.60 3.40 10.10
N ASN A 77 -42.10 2.54 11.00
CA ASN A 77 -40.86 2.78 11.72
C ASN A 77 -39.67 2.77 10.76
N MET A 78 -39.62 1.84 9.82
CA MET A 78 -38.58 1.76 8.80
C MET A 78 -38.57 3.00 7.89
N ARG A 79 -39.74 3.52 7.51
CA ARG A 79 -39.90 4.78 6.78
C ARG A 79 -39.33 5.96 7.56
N LEU A 80 -39.67 6.09 8.85
CA LEU A 80 -39.17 7.16 9.71
C LEU A 80 -37.66 7.11 9.84
N TYR A 81 -37.09 5.93 10.05
CA TYR A 81 -35.65 5.75 10.10
C TYR A 81 -34.97 6.12 8.75
N SER A 82 -35.51 5.67 7.62
CA SER A 82 -34.97 6.00 6.30
C SER A 82 -35.08 7.50 6.00
N LEU A 83 -36.15 8.18 6.43
CA LEU A 83 -36.28 9.63 6.29
C LEU A 83 -35.30 10.40 7.18
N ILE A 84 -35.05 9.94 8.41
CA ILE A 84 -34.03 10.52 9.30
C ILE A 84 -32.64 10.37 8.69
N ILE A 85 -32.31 9.17 8.21
CA ILE A 85 -31.03 8.88 7.55
C ILE A 85 -30.84 9.76 6.30
N LEU A 86 -31.90 9.93 5.49
CA LEU A 86 -31.91 10.81 4.33
C LEU A 86 -31.65 12.26 4.73
N GLY A 87 -32.31 12.74 5.79
CA GLY A 87 -32.11 14.09 6.32
C GLY A 87 -30.66 14.33 6.78
N VAL A 88 -30.09 13.38 7.50
CA VAL A 88 -28.69 13.42 7.94
C VAL A 88 -27.74 13.41 6.75
N TRP A 89 -27.97 12.56 5.75
CA TRP A 89 -27.16 12.51 4.54
C TRP A 89 -27.21 13.82 3.74
N ILE A 90 -28.40 14.40 3.52
CA ILE A 90 -28.60 15.69 2.85
C ILE A 90 -27.88 16.81 3.63
N TYR A 91 -27.93 16.79 4.96
CA TYR A 91 -27.22 17.76 5.79
C TYR A 91 -25.69 17.70 5.58
N PHE A 92 -25.10 16.50 5.68
CA PHE A 92 -23.65 16.34 5.47
C PHE A 92 -23.24 16.65 4.03
N TYR A 93 -24.05 16.28 3.05
CA TYR A 93 -23.82 16.60 1.65
C TYR A 93 -23.83 18.12 1.41
N SER A 94 -24.84 18.82 1.90
CA SER A 94 -24.95 20.27 1.78
C SER A 94 -23.82 21.00 2.50
N LYS A 95 -23.42 20.53 3.69
CA LYS A 95 -22.27 21.06 4.43
C LYS A 95 -20.97 20.90 3.63
N ASN A 96 -20.75 19.73 3.02
CA ASN A 96 -19.57 19.49 2.19
C ASN A 96 -19.53 20.40 0.95
N LEU A 97 -20.66 20.59 0.27
CA LEU A 97 -20.74 21.51 -0.86
C LEU A 97 -20.41 22.95 -0.45
N LYS A 98 -20.95 23.40 0.71
CA LYS A 98 -20.68 24.73 1.24
C LYS A 98 -19.22 24.92 1.62
N GLU A 99 -18.60 23.94 2.28
CA GLU A 99 -17.17 23.96 2.60
C GLU A 99 -16.31 24.05 1.32
N THR A 100 -16.63 23.26 0.30
CA THR A 100 -15.90 23.31 -0.97
C THR A 100 -16.09 24.64 -1.68
N LEU A 101 -17.29 25.18 -1.69
CA LEU A 101 -17.60 26.48 -2.28
C LEU A 101 -16.80 27.62 -1.61
N ASN A 102 -16.72 27.61 -0.29
CA ASN A 102 -15.93 28.59 0.47
C ASN A 102 -14.44 28.49 0.13
N LEU A 103 -13.89 27.28 0.11
CA LEU A 103 -12.49 27.06 -0.27
C LEU A 103 -12.20 27.52 -1.70
N VAL A 104 -13.16 27.36 -2.64
CA VAL A 104 -13.03 27.83 -4.01
C VAL A 104 -13.09 29.35 -4.11
N ASN A 105 -13.98 29.99 -3.37
CA ASN A 105 -14.14 31.44 -3.36
C ASN A 105 -12.93 32.15 -2.72
N GLU A 106 -12.29 31.54 -1.73
CA GLU A 106 -11.11 32.08 -1.05
C GLU A 106 -9.79 31.80 -1.77
N ASP A 107 -9.85 31.16 -2.95
CA ASP A 107 -8.70 30.72 -3.76
C ASP A 107 -7.66 29.89 -2.94
N GLN A 108 -8.11 29.32 -1.81
CA GLN A 108 -7.31 28.53 -0.89
C GLN A 108 -7.21 27.07 -1.38
N TYR A 109 -6.64 26.89 -2.58
CA TYR A 109 -6.22 25.57 -3.05
C TYR A 109 -4.70 25.43 -2.98
N PRO A 110 -4.13 25.12 -1.82
CA PRO A 110 -2.73 24.76 -1.79
C PRO A 110 -2.58 23.54 -2.69
N LYS A 111 -1.62 23.62 -3.61
CA LYS A 111 -1.24 22.45 -4.41
C LYS A 111 -0.87 21.34 -3.42
N PRO A 112 -1.32 20.09 -3.58
CA PRO A 112 -0.93 19.00 -2.69
C PRO A 112 0.59 19.01 -2.54
N GLU A 113 1.08 18.85 -1.33
CA GLU A 113 2.53 18.88 -1.04
C GLU A 113 3.30 17.90 -1.91
N TRP A 114 2.74 16.70 -2.16
CA TRP A 114 3.37 15.72 -3.02
C TRP A 114 3.54 16.22 -4.48
N MET A 115 2.58 17.00 -5.01
CA MET A 115 2.71 17.62 -6.35
C MET A 115 3.78 18.69 -6.37
N LEU A 116 3.90 19.49 -5.29
CA LEU A 116 4.97 20.49 -5.16
C LEU A 116 6.31 19.81 -5.07
N GLN A 117 6.42 18.76 -4.25
CA GLN A 117 7.64 17.96 -4.12
C GLN A 117 8.05 17.32 -5.45
N ILE A 118 7.12 16.70 -6.19
CA ILE A 118 7.43 16.15 -7.53
C ILE A 118 7.89 17.27 -8.49
N LYS A 119 7.21 18.41 -8.49
CA LYS A 119 7.61 19.54 -9.33
C LYS A 119 9.00 20.06 -8.97
N GLU A 120 9.31 20.19 -7.69
CA GLU A 120 10.63 20.56 -7.21
C GLU A 120 11.70 19.56 -7.60
N ILE A 121 11.44 18.25 -7.45
CA ILE A 121 12.34 17.18 -7.89
C ILE A 121 12.60 17.27 -9.40
N LEU A 122 11.57 17.49 -10.21
CA LEU A 122 11.72 17.63 -11.66
C LEU A 122 12.51 18.90 -12.03
N ILE A 123 12.28 20.03 -11.35
CA ILE A 123 13.03 21.27 -11.55
C ILE A 123 14.49 21.07 -11.15
N GLN A 124 14.77 20.43 -10.00
CA GLN A 124 16.12 20.13 -9.55
C GLN A 124 16.86 19.21 -10.54
N LYS A 125 16.19 18.17 -11.05
CA LYS A 125 16.78 17.28 -12.07
C LYS A 125 17.06 18.00 -13.39
N LYS A 126 16.14 18.87 -13.84
CA LYS A 126 16.34 19.70 -15.03
C LYS A 126 17.52 20.66 -14.84
N LYS A 127 17.63 21.29 -13.67
CA LYS A 127 18.75 22.15 -13.32
C LYS A 127 20.06 21.38 -13.28
N ALA A 128 20.09 20.22 -12.64
CA ALA A 128 21.26 19.35 -12.60
C ALA A 128 21.74 18.94 -14.00
N PHE A 129 20.79 18.64 -14.91
CA PHE A 129 21.13 18.34 -16.31
C PHE A 129 21.70 19.54 -17.06
N GLN A 130 21.13 20.73 -16.84
CA GLN A 130 21.65 21.97 -17.42
C GLN A 130 23.05 22.31 -16.88
N ASP A 131 23.25 22.16 -15.56
CA ASP A 131 24.54 22.35 -14.89
C ASP A 131 25.59 21.38 -15.45
N TYR A 132 25.23 20.11 -15.68
CA TYR A 132 26.10 19.14 -16.32
C TYR A 132 26.50 19.59 -17.75
N LYS A 133 25.52 20.04 -18.56
CA LYS A 133 25.76 20.50 -19.93
C LYS A 133 26.67 21.73 -19.99
N THR A 134 26.49 22.67 -19.07
CA THR A 134 27.34 23.87 -18.96
C THR A 134 28.74 23.51 -18.49
N LEU A 135 28.84 22.64 -17.48
CA LEU A 135 30.11 22.12 -16.99
C LEU A 135 30.91 21.44 -18.14
N TYR A 136 30.26 20.58 -18.91
CA TYR A 136 30.86 19.89 -20.04
C TYR A 136 31.43 20.87 -21.11
N LYS A 137 30.69 21.96 -21.40
CA LYS A 137 31.11 22.96 -22.38
C LYS A 137 32.35 23.74 -21.94
N VAL A 138 32.42 24.09 -20.65
CA VAL A 138 33.50 24.92 -20.08
C VAL A 138 34.75 24.09 -19.73
N SER A 139 34.58 22.78 -19.54
CA SER A 139 35.63 21.86 -19.11
C SER A 139 36.72 21.63 -20.18
N SER A 140 37.97 21.42 -19.74
CA SER A 140 39.10 21.03 -20.59
C SER A 140 38.87 19.64 -21.21
N PHE A 141 39.63 19.28 -22.22
CA PHE A 141 39.55 17.97 -22.89
C PHE A 141 39.66 16.78 -21.89
N LYS A 142 40.58 16.88 -20.93
CA LYS A 142 40.80 15.84 -19.90
C LYS A 142 39.57 15.72 -18.99
N GLU A 143 38.96 16.83 -18.58
CA GLU A 143 37.77 16.89 -17.75
C GLU A 143 36.52 16.42 -18.51
N ARG A 144 36.40 16.71 -19.80
CA ARG A 144 35.32 16.17 -20.65
C ARG A 144 35.38 14.66 -20.75
N PHE A 145 36.59 14.11 -20.89
CA PHE A 145 36.76 12.66 -20.85
C PHE A 145 36.30 12.07 -19.50
N ASP A 146 36.64 12.72 -18.38
CA ASP A 146 36.22 12.31 -17.05
C ASP A 146 34.70 12.35 -16.89
N LEU A 147 34.02 13.37 -17.46
CA LEU A 147 32.58 13.48 -17.44
C LEU A 147 31.87 12.42 -18.31
N ILE A 148 32.48 12.02 -19.44
CA ILE A 148 31.89 10.99 -20.33
C ILE A 148 32.19 9.58 -19.83
N SER A 149 33.31 9.36 -19.13
CA SER A 149 33.77 8.04 -18.70
C SER A 149 32.72 7.19 -17.97
N PRO A 150 31.86 7.73 -17.06
CA PRO A 150 30.84 6.95 -16.39
C PRO A 150 29.72 6.44 -17.29
N PHE A 151 29.53 7.09 -18.45
CA PHE A 151 28.48 6.67 -19.42
C PHE A 151 28.93 5.46 -20.23
N ILE A 152 30.24 5.30 -20.44
CA ILE A 152 30.81 4.20 -21.22
C ILE A 152 31.09 3.03 -20.28
N TRP A 153 31.93 3.28 -19.26
CA TRP A 153 32.33 2.28 -18.27
C TRP A 153 32.29 2.88 -16.87
N MET A 154 31.45 2.31 -16.03
CA MET A 154 31.43 2.64 -14.60
C MET A 154 32.79 2.27 -13.99
N GLY A 155 33.36 3.16 -13.18
CA GLY A 155 34.66 2.93 -12.54
C GLY A 155 35.86 3.46 -13.29
N LEU A 156 35.76 3.84 -14.58
CA LEU A 156 36.88 4.34 -15.37
C LEU A 156 37.50 5.62 -14.77
N PHE A 157 36.66 6.53 -14.28
CA PHE A 157 37.08 7.73 -13.56
C PHE A 157 37.92 7.37 -12.33
N GLN A 158 37.49 6.41 -11.56
CA GLN A 158 38.17 5.95 -10.34
C GLN A 158 39.52 5.31 -10.66
N PHE A 159 39.60 4.50 -11.73
CA PHE A 159 40.88 3.93 -12.23
C PHE A 159 41.86 5.01 -12.61
N LYS A 160 41.44 5.99 -13.39
CA LYS A 160 42.28 7.10 -13.82
C LYS A 160 42.85 7.90 -12.64
N HIS A 161 42.09 8.03 -11.57
CA HIS A 161 42.48 8.77 -10.36
C HIS A 161 43.01 7.86 -9.23
N LYS A 162 43.60 6.70 -9.59
CA LYS A 162 44.35 5.76 -8.70
C LYS A 162 43.49 5.12 -7.59
N ALA A 163 42.16 5.19 -7.67
CA ALA A 163 41.25 4.50 -6.75
C ALA A 163 40.87 3.11 -7.32
N TYR A 164 41.87 2.23 -7.50
CA TYR A 164 41.76 0.97 -8.25
C TYR A 164 40.69 0.03 -7.68
N ILE A 165 40.66 -0.20 -6.36
CA ILE A 165 39.71 -1.12 -5.71
C ILE A 165 38.26 -0.64 -5.92
N LYS A 166 38.04 0.67 -5.73
CA LYS A 166 36.72 1.28 -5.93
C LYS A 166 36.29 1.22 -7.40
N GLY A 167 37.22 1.51 -8.31
CA GLY A 167 37.00 1.40 -9.75
C GLY A 167 36.65 -0.02 -10.15
N LEU A 168 37.36 -1.03 -9.64
CA LEU A 168 37.10 -2.44 -9.92
C LEU A 168 35.70 -2.87 -9.42
N LEU A 169 35.32 -2.51 -8.19
CA LEU A 169 34.03 -2.84 -7.63
C LEU A 169 32.86 -2.23 -8.44
N ILE A 170 32.97 -0.95 -8.80
CA ILE A 170 31.93 -0.27 -9.59
C ILE A 170 31.86 -0.86 -11.01
N PHE A 171 33.00 -1.16 -11.60
CA PHE A 171 33.10 -1.82 -12.92
C PHE A 171 32.48 -3.24 -12.87
N SER A 172 32.81 -4.02 -11.83
CA SER A 172 32.24 -5.35 -11.65
C SER A 172 30.72 -5.33 -11.58
N ILE A 173 30.10 -4.35 -10.91
CA ILE A 173 28.66 -4.19 -10.88
C ILE A 173 28.09 -4.04 -12.30
N GLN A 174 28.72 -3.23 -13.15
CA GLN A 174 28.30 -3.08 -14.55
C GLN A 174 28.46 -4.37 -15.34
N VAL A 175 29.60 -5.04 -15.20
CA VAL A 175 29.88 -6.30 -15.92
C VAL A 175 28.87 -7.38 -15.52
N PHE A 176 28.63 -7.57 -14.21
CA PHE A 176 27.64 -8.53 -13.73
C PHE A 176 26.23 -8.18 -14.21
N PHE A 177 25.88 -6.90 -14.24
CA PHE A 177 24.57 -6.47 -14.75
C PHE A 177 24.43 -6.78 -16.26
N VAL A 178 25.43 -6.51 -17.06
CA VAL A 178 25.41 -6.82 -18.50
C VAL A 178 25.32 -8.33 -18.74
N ILE A 179 26.12 -9.12 -18.00
CA ILE A 179 26.06 -10.59 -18.09
C ILE A 179 24.67 -11.08 -17.69
N TYR A 180 24.11 -10.57 -16.57
CA TYR A 180 22.77 -10.90 -16.14
C TYR A 180 21.72 -10.57 -17.21
N LEU A 181 21.77 -9.37 -17.80
CA LEU A 181 20.83 -8.99 -18.86
C LEU A 181 20.93 -9.93 -20.09
N MET A 182 22.15 -10.27 -20.52
CA MET A 182 22.37 -11.11 -21.68
C MET A 182 21.95 -12.57 -21.43
N MET A 183 22.19 -13.09 -20.23
CA MET A 183 21.93 -14.49 -19.93
C MET A 183 20.48 -14.75 -19.48
N PHE A 184 19.88 -13.81 -18.76
CA PHE A 184 18.58 -14.00 -18.09
C PHE A 184 17.63 -12.83 -18.29
N GLY A 185 18.04 -11.61 -17.97
CA GLY A 185 17.15 -10.47 -17.80
C GLY A 185 16.36 -10.09 -19.03
N ILE A 186 16.91 -10.21 -20.25
CA ILE A 186 16.18 -9.92 -21.49
C ILE A 186 15.09 -10.98 -21.71
N TYR A 187 15.42 -12.25 -21.50
CA TYR A 187 14.45 -13.36 -21.63
C TYR A 187 13.34 -13.24 -20.60
N ASP A 188 13.70 -12.97 -19.34
CA ASP A 188 12.72 -12.79 -18.26
C ASP A 188 11.75 -11.62 -18.52
N ILE A 189 12.22 -10.54 -19.16
CA ILE A 189 11.37 -9.41 -19.56
C ILE A 189 10.46 -9.80 -20.75
N ILE A 190 10.99 -10.51 -21.73
CA ILE A 190 10.20 -10.98 -22.89
C ILE A 190 9.11 -11.94 -22.42
N ASP A 191 9.47 -12.90 -21.58
CA ASP A 191 8.53 -13.87 -20.99
C ASP A 191 7.49 -13.18 -20.10
N PHE A 192 7.88 -12.13 -19.37
CA PHE A 192 6.93 -11.31 -18.62
C PHE A 192 5.92 -10.59 -19.51
N ILE A 193 6.36 -10.07 -20.66
CA ILE A 193 5.46 -9.38 -21.61
C ILE A 193 4.54 -10.38 -22.31
N ALA A 194 5.08 -11.53 -22.70
CA ALA A 194 4.33 -12.56 -23.40
C ALA A 194 3.39 -13.36 -22.46
N LEU A 195 3.82 -13.61 -21.22
CA LEU A 195 3.24 -14.46 -20.17
C LEU A 195 2.96 -15.90 -20.59
N ASP A 196 2.29 -16.09 -21.71
CA ASP A 196 1.98 -17.40 -22.26
C ASP A 196 3.13 -17.91 -23.13
N THR A 197 3.85 -18.91 -22.61
CA THR A 197 4.95 -19.60 -23.31
C THR A 197 4.53 -20.97 -23.84
N SER A 198 3.23 -21.28 -23.86
CA SER A 198 2.69 -22.57 -24.31
C SER A 198 3.02 -22.92 -25.77
N HIS A 199 3.31 -21.90 -26.58
CA HIS A 199 3.72 -22.04 -27.98
C HIS A 199 5.21 -22.40 -28.18
N LEU A 200 6.00 -22.37 -27.10
CA LEU A 200 7.42 -22.73 -27.16
C LEU A 200 7.63 -24.24 -27.05
N PRO A 201 8.79 -24.77 -27.50
CA PRO A 201 9.14 -26.17 -27.31
C PRO A 201 9.08 -26.53 -25.78
N PRO A 202 8.70 -27.79 -25.45
CA PRO A 202 8.49 -28.23 -24.06
C PRO A 202 9.62 -27.93 -23.10
N GLU A 203 10.85 -27.88 -23.59
CA GLU A 203 12.07 -27.57 -22.82
C GLU A 203 12.12 -26.13 -22.33
N PHE A 204 11.38 -25.21 -22.98
CA PHE A 204 11.35 -23.77 -22.68
C PHE A 204 10.02 -23.31 -22.07
N ILE A 205 9.06 -24.23 -21.90
CA ILE A 205 7.77 -23.90 -21.30
C ILE A 205 7.97 -23.70 -19.80
N ARG A 206 7.70 -22.47 -19.35
CA ARG A 206 7.66 -22.13 -17.92
C ARG A 206 6.22 -21.78 -17.52
N PRO A 207 5.78 -22.19 -16.31
CA PRO A 207 4.52 -21.67 -15.77
C PRO A 207 4.53 -20.14 -15.75
N SER A 208 3.46 -19.50 -16.21
CA SER A 208 3.36 -18.02 -16.30
C SER A 208 3.59 -17.32 -14.95
N THR A 209 3.34 -18.02 -13.83
CA THR A 209 3.68 -17.54 -12.49
C THR A 209 5.18 -17.23 -12.35
N PHE A 210 6.05 -18.10 -12.87
CA PHE A 210 7.50 -17.86 -12.84
C PHE A 210 7.87 -16.72 -13.80
N ASN A 211 7.23 -16.60 -14.95
CA ASN A 211 7.47 -15.50 -15.89
C ASN A 211 7.13 -14.14 -15.23
N LEU A 212 6.02 -14.08 -14.48
CA LEU A 212 5.68 -12.89 -13.70
C LEU A 212 6.72 -12.57 -12.61
N VAL A 213 7.13 -13.59 -11.84
CA VAL A 213 8.09 -13.38 -10.72
C VAL A 213 9.47 -12.97 -11.26
N TYR A 214 10.00 -13.70 -12.23
CA TYR A 214 11.33 -13.41 -12.78
C TYR A 214 11.34 -12.08 -13.54
N GLY A 215 10.29 -11.76 -14.29
CA GLY A 215 10.17 -10.45 -14.93
C GLY A 215 10.13 -9.29 -13.94
N LEU A 216 9.36 -9.39 -12.85
CA LEU A 216 9.35 -8.39 -11.79
C LEU A 216 10.72 -8.26 -11.11
N LEU A 217 11.40 -9.38 -10.88
CA LEU A 217 12.75 -9.39 -10.33
C LEU A 217 13.74 -8.74 -11.29
N ALA A 218 13.63 -8.99 -12.60
CA ALA A 218 14.43 -8.33 -13.62
C ALA A 218 14.22 -6.81 -13.61
N PHE A 219 12.98 -6.33 -13.53
CA PHE A 219 12.70 -4.90 -13.38
C PHE A 219 13.30 -4.31 -12.11
N LEU A 220 13.23 -5.01 -10.98
CA LEU A 220 13.84 -4.57 -9.73
C LEU A 220 15.35 -4.42 -9.88
N ILE A 221 16.03 -5.42 -10.45
CA ILE A 221 17.47 -5.39 -10.69
C ILE A 221 17.87 -4.23 -11.61
N ILE A 222 17.09 -3.99 -12.67
CA ILE A 222 17.30 -2.86 -13.59
C ILE A 222 17.16 -1.53 -12.85
N ILE A 223 16.12 -1.36 -12.03
CA ILE A 223 15.90 -0.14 -11.25
C ILE A 223 17.06 0.10 -10.28
N VAL A 224 17.49 -0.93 -9.57
CA VAL A 224 18.65 -0.84 -8.64
C VAL A 224 19.93 -0.48 -9.39
N PHE A 225 20.19 -1.13 -10.53
CA PHE A 225 21.36 -0.81 -11.35
C PHE A 225 21.32 0.65 -11.83
N PHE A 226 20.20 1.12 -12.38
CA PHE A 226 20.07 2.51 -12.81
C PHE A 226 20.27 3.50 -11.67
N PHE A 227 19.80 3.16 -10.47
CA PHE A 227 20.07 4.00 -9.29
C PHE A 227 21.58 4.11 -9.01
N VAL A 228 22.30 2.99 -8.98
CA VAL A 228 23.76 2.96 -8.78
C VAL A 228 24.48 3.70 -9.91
N TYR A 229 24.05 3.49 -11.15
CA TYR A 229 24.60 4.14 -12.34
C TYR A 229 24.46 5.67 -12.28
N ILE A 230 23.27 6.18 -11.96
CA ILE A 230 23.04 7.63 -11.80
C ILE A 230 23.87 8.20 -10.65
N ARG A 231 23.97 7.48 -9.52
CA ARG A 231 24.81 7.90 -8.38
C ARG A 231 26.29 7.98 -8.77
N ASN A 232 26.79 7.06 -9.59
CA ASN A 232 28.16 7.11 -10.09
C ASN A 232 28.40 8.35 -10.96
N ILE A 233 27.48 8.67 -11.91
CA ILE A 233 27.56 9.87 -12.74
C ILE A 233 27.57 11.13 -11.88
N GLN A 234 26.66 11.24 -10.90
CA GLN A 234 26.59 12.38 -9.99
C GLN A 234 27.89 12.56 -9.20
N THR A 235 28.45 11.47 -8.70
CA THR A 235 29.72 11.49 -7.94
C THR A 235 30.86 12.03 -8.82
N VAL A 236 31.00 11.53 -10.03
CA VAL A 236 32.03 12.00 -10.96
C VAL A 236 31.79 13.49 -11.32
N THR A 237 30.57 13.88 -11.57
CA THR A 237 30.22 15.29 -11.89
C THR A 237 30.61 16.24 -10.76
N ILE A 238 30.37 15.85 -9.51
CA ILE A 238 30.75 16.65 -8.33
C ILE A 238 32.26 16.74 -8.20
N HIS A 239 33.01 15.65 -8.44
CA HIS A 239 34.47 15.66 -8.36
C HIS A 239 35.07 16.57 -9.42
N VAL A 240 34.61 16.49 -10.67
CA VAL A 240 35.08 17.35 -11.75
C VAL A 240 34.70 18.81 -11.49
N LYS A 241 33.48 19.11 -11.07
CA LYS A 241 33.00 20.47 -10.75
C LYS A 241 33.88 21.15 -9.68
N ASN A 242 34.21 20.39 -8.64
CA ASN A 242 34.95 20.89 -7.49
C ASN A 242 36.48 20.71 -7.66
N LYS A 243 36.94 20.18 -8.79
CA LYS A 243 38.35 19.84 -9.06
C LYS A 243 38.99 18.94 -7.99
N LEU A 244 38.16 18.08 -7.37
CA LEU A 244 38.56 17.14 -6.34
C LEU A 244 38.98 15.81 -6.96
N TYR A 245 40.21 15.75 -7.47
CA TYR A 245 40.74 14.55 -8.13
C TYR A 245 41.32 13.52 -7.15
N GLN A 246 41.48 13.86 -5.88
CA GLN A 246 41.85 12.90 -4.85
C GLN A 246 40.62 12.15 -4.37
N ILE A 247 40.47 10.91 -4.84
CA ILE A 247 39.35 10.03 -4.40
C ILE A 247 39.82 9.34 -3.13
N LYS A 248 38.94 9.33 -2.12
CA LYS A 248 39.20 8.60 -0.87
C LYS A 248 39.43 7.11 -1.16
N PRO A 249 40.48 6.48 -0.59
CA PRO A 249 40.68 5.04 -0.71
C PRO A 249 39.47 4.27 -0.18
N PHE A 250 39.15 3.16 -0.85
CA PHE A 250 38.01 2.32 -0.49
C PHE A 250 37.98 1.89 0.99
N LEU A 251 39.16 1.55 1.54
CA LEU A 251 39.29 1.15 2.95
C LEU A 251 38.92 2.28 3.93
N LEU A 252 39.23 3.54 3.59
CA LEU A 252 38.77 4.67 4.41
C LEU A 252 37.28 4.89 4.32
N GLU A 253 36.67 4.75 3.14
CA GLU A 253 35.20 4.82 3.01
C GLU A 253 34.51 3.68 3.76
N LEU A 254 35.09 2.47 3.73
CA LEU A 254 34.56 1.33 4.50
C LEU A 254 34.61 1.60 6.02
N LYS A 255 35.72 2.25 6.46
CA LYS A 255 35.84 2.68 7.87
C LYS A 255 34.81 3.76 8.21
N GLU A 256 34.58 4.74 7.32
CA GLU A 256 33.52 5.74 7.49
C GLU A 256 32.12 5.10 7.56
N LEU A 257 31.86 4.05 6.75
CA LEU A 257 30.60 3.30 6.80
C LEU A 257 30.41 2.59 8.14
N ARG A 258 31.51 2.16 8.78
CA ARG A 258 31.46 1.53 10.11
C ARG A 258 31.30 2.53 11.25
N ASP A 259 31.88 3.72 11.12
CA ASP A 259 31.91 4.72 12.17
C ASP A 259 30.80 5.77 11.96
N HIS A 260 31.00 6.74 11.07
CA HIS A 260 30.07 7.88 10.89
C HIS A 260 28.83 7.57 10.09
N LYS A 261 28.87 6.57 9.19
CA LYS A 261 27.75 6.19 8.32
C LYS A 261 27.19 4.80 8.66
N LEU A 262 27.38 4.36 9.90
CA LEU A 262 26.94 3.05 10.40
C LEU A 262 25.43 2.81 10.12
N TYR A 263 24.60 3.87 10.21
CA TYR A 263 23.18 3.79 9.90
C TYR A 263 22.88 3.31 8.48
N ILE A 264 23.72 3.65 7.48
CA ILE A 264 23.54 3.19 6.10
C ILE A 264 23.76 1.68 6.06
N SER A 265 24.87 1.19 6.64
CA SER A 265 25.20 -0.23 6.67
C SER A 265 24.13 -1.06 7.40
N LEU A 266 23.67 -0.56 8.56
CA LEU A 266 22.66 -1.24 9.36
C LEU A 266 21.27 -1.25 8.69
N LEU A 267 20.90 -0.20 7.96
CA LEU A 267 19.60 -0.11 7.28
C LEU A 267 19.57 -0.84 5.94
N THR A 268 20.73 -1.07 5.30
CA THR A 268 20.77 -1.71 3.97
C THR A 268 20.14 -3.09 3.98
N PHE A 269 20.50 -3.96 4.92
CA PHE A 269 19.94 -5.32 5.02
C PHE A 269 18.43 -5.35 5.30
N PRO A 270 17.90 -4.63 6.30
CA PRO A 270 16.46 -4.53 6.51
C PRO A 270 15.70 -3.96 5.30
N ILE A 271 16.24 -2.93 4.62
CA ILE A 271 15.59 -2.36 3.44
C ILE A 271 15.56 -3.37 2.29
N LEU A 272 16.65 -4.08 2.03
CA LEU A 272 16.68 -5.15 1.03
C LEU A 272 15.71 -6.27 1.39
N GLY A 273 15.63 -6.64 2.67
CA GLY A 273 14.65 -7.62 3.16
C GLY A 273 13.22 -7.17 2.90
N VAL A 274 12.86 -5.94 3.23
CA VAL A 274 11.53 -5.37 2.97
C VAL A 274 11.23 -5.31 1.47
N LEU A 275 12.18 -4.90 0.65
CA LEU A 275 12.01 -4.86 -0.81
C LEU A 275 11.74 -6.26 -1.38
N SER A 276 12.52 -7.26 -0.96
CA SER A 276 12.43 -8.62 -1.51
C SER A 276 11.22 -9.40 -0.96
N PHE A 277 10.94 -9.31 0.34
CA PHE A 277 9.93 -10.15 0.99
C PHE A 277 8.58 -9.47 1.23
N THR A 278 8.50 -8.14 1.10
CA THR A 278 7.25 -7.41 1.29
C THR A 278 6.84 -6.69 0.01
N VAL A 279 7.71 -5.85 -0.56
CA VAL A 279 7.35 -5.01 -1.71
C VAL A 279 7.18 -5.86 -2.97
N LEU A 280 8.10 -6.78 -3.25
CA LEU A 280 8.02 -7.63 -4.44
C LEU A 280 6.74 -8.49 -4.48
N PRO A 281 6.34 -9.22 -3.41
CA PRO A 281 5.06 -9.94 -3.38
C PRO A 281 3.84 -9.02 -3.52
N LEU A 282 3.86 -7.81 -2.95
CA LEU A 282 2.77 -6.85 -3.13
C LEU A 282 2.65 -6.38 -4.58
N VAL A 283 3.77 -6.08 -5.23
CA VAL A 283 3.78 -5.72 -6.66
C VAL A 283 3.29 -6.90 -7.51
N PHE A 284 3.72 -8.12 -7.19
CA PHE A 284 3.23 -9.34 -7.84
C PHE A 284 1.70 -9.48 -7.71
N MET A 285 1.14 -9.29 -6.52
CA MET A 285 -0.32 -9.32 -6.29
C MET A 285 -1.06 -8.26 -7.12
N ILE A 286 -0.48 -7.06 -7.25
CA ILE A 286 -1.06 -5.99 -8.08
C ILE A 286 -1.00 -6.38 -9.55
N VAL A 287 0.11 -6.90 -10.03
CA VAL A 287 0.30 -7.26 -11.43
C VAL A 287 -0.60 -8.43 -11.85
N ILE A 288 -0.75 -9.45 -10.98
CA ILE A 288 -1.62 -10.60 -11.25
C ILE A 288 -3.10 -10.20 -11.41
N ALA A 289 -3.52 -9.10 -10.76
CA ALA A 289 -4.88 -8.58 -10.89
C ALA A 289 -5.23 -8.10 -12.32
N PHE A 290 -4.23 -7.85 -13.17
CA PHE A 290 -4.40 -7.50 -14.58
C PHE A 290 -4.30 -8.68 -15.54
N THR A 291 -4.22 -9.89 -15.00
CA THR A 291 -4.13 -11.14 -15.79
C THR A 291 -5.38 -11.97 -15.61
N SER A 292 -5.68 -12.83 -16.59
CA SER A 292 -6.68 -13.89 -16.45
C SER A 292 -5.99 -15.20 -16.12
N TYR A 293 -6.53 -15.93 -15.14
CA TYR A 293 -6.05 -17.24 -14.75
C TYR A 293 -6.90 -18.33 -15.43
N GLN A 294 -6.29 -19.11 -16.29
CA GLN A 294 -6.95 -20.26 -16.90
C GLN A 294 -6.57 -21.52 -16.10
N GLY A 295 -7.52 -21.99 -15.29
CA GLY A 295 -7.31 -22.92 -14.16
C GLY A 295 -6.72 -24.30 -14.44
N SER A 296 -6.56 -24.75 -15.67
CA SER A 296 -6.07 -26.11 -15.97
C SER A 296 -4.56 -26.22 -16.20
N GLY A 297 -3.85 -25.11 -16.36
CA GLY A 297 -2.45 -25.15 -16.79
C GLY A 297 -1.48 -24.21 -16.09
N GLN A 298 -1.88 -23.48 -15.05
CA GLN A 298 -1.04 -22.43 -14.40
C GLN A 298 -0.57 -21.33 -15.38
N TYR A 299 -1.34 -21.09 -16.46
CA TYR A 299 -1.04 -20.08 -17.44
C TYR A 299 -1.84 -18.81 -17.15
N PHE A 300 -1.14 -17.69 -17.16
CA PHE A 300 -1.72 -16.35 -17.09
C PHE A 300 -1.61 -15.70 -18.46
N THR A 301 -2.61 -14.95 -18.83
CA THR A 301 -2.58 -14.06 -20.01
C THR A 301 -2.93 -12.64 -19.59
N TRP A 302 -2.35 -11.65 -20.25
CA TRP A 302 -2.70 -10.27 -19.98
C TRP A 302 -4.14 -9.97 -20.40
N ASN A 303 -4.96 -9.55 -19.46
CA ASN A 303 -6.38 -9.23 -19.69
C ASN A 303 -6.70 -7.75 -19.40
N GLY A 304 -5.72 -6.97 -19.01
CA GLY A 304 -5.89 -5.56 -18.70
C GLY A 304 -6.94 -5.32 -17.61
N PHE A 305 -7.97 -4.54 -17.92
CA PHE A 305 -9.04 -4.19 -16.98
C PHE A 305 -10.31 -5.07 -17.10
N GLU A 306 -10.31 -6.10 -17.92
CA GLU A 306 -11.52 -6.93 -18.11
C GLU A 306 -11.96 -7.63 -16.83
N VAL A 307 -11.03 -8.18 -16.05
CA VAL A 307 -11.36 -8.80 -14.75
C VAL A 307 -12.05 -7.80 -13.82
N PHE A 308 -11.60 -6.55 -13.78
CA PHE A 308 -12.24 -5.49 -12.99
C PHE A 308 -13.63 -5.14 -13.54
N ARG A 309 -13.80 -5.16 -14.85
CA ARG A 309 -15.09 -4.94 -15.50
C ARG A 309 -16.07 -6.05 -15.14
N GLU A 310 -15.65 -7.30 -15.22
CA GLU A 310 -16.46 -8.46 -14.83
C GLU A 310 -16.86 -8.41 -13.35
N LEU A 311 -15.93 -8.05 -12.47
CA LEU A 311 -16.19 -7.89 -11.04
C LEU A 311 -17.24 -6.82 -10.73
N ILE A 312 -17.27 -5.72 -11.50
CA ILE A 312 -18.14 -4.57 -11.23
C ILE A 312 -19.48 -4.69 -11.94
N PHE A 313 -19.51 -5.24 -13.15
CA PHE A 313 -20.72 -5.23 -14.00
C PHE A 313 -21.51 -6.54 -13.98
N ILE A 314 -20.95 -7.64 -13.48
CA ILE A 314 -21.69 -8.90 -13.29
C ILE A 314 -22.24 -8.90 -11.86
N SER A 315 -23.57 -8.98 -11.73
CA SER A 315 -24.30 -8.84 -10.45
C SER A 315 -23.80 -9.80 -9.36
N ASP A 316 -23.57 -11.05 -9.68
CA ASP A 316 -23.17 -12.08 -8.72
C ASP A 316 -21.74 -11.86 -8.20
N ASN A 317 -20.85 -11.42 -9.09
CA ASN A 317 -19.46 -11.08 -8.73
C ASN A 317 -19.42 -9.82 -7.85
N LEU A 318 -20.22 -8.81 -8.20
CA LEU A 318 -20.33 -7.58 -7.41
C LEU A 318 -20.89 -7.85 -6.02
N TYR A 319 -21.96 -8.66 -5.91
CA TYR A 319 -22.52 -9.06 -4.61
C TYR A 319 -21.47 -9.76 -3.74
N THR A 320 -20.75 -10.72 -4.30
CA THR A 320 -19.68 -11.43 -3.59
C THR A 320 -18.57 -10.47 -3.15
N LEU A 321 -18.12 -9.59 -4.05
CA LEU A 321 -17.11 -8.58 -3.76
C LEU A 321 -17.52 -7.67 -2.59
N ILE A 322 -18.76 -7.18 -2.61
CA ILE A 322 -19.28 -6.29 -1.55
C ILE A 322 -19.38 -7.05 -0.23
N SER A 323 -19.88 -8.29 -0.23
CA SER A 323 -20.00 -9.12 0.97
C SER A 323 -18.64 -9.39 1.61
N VAL A 324 -17.62 -9.69 0.80
CA VAL A 324 -16.24 -9.89 1.26
C VAL A 324 -15.62 -8.59 1.77
N LEU A 325 -15.85 -7.47 1.06
CA LEU A 325 -15.35 -6.16 1.48
C LEU A 325 -15.98 -5.72 2.81
N GLU A 326 -17.29 -5.87 2.97
CA GLU A 326 -18.00 -5.56 4.21
C GLU A 326 -17.42 -6.38 5.38
N TRP A 327 -17.30 -7.70 5.19
CA TRP A 327 -16.69 -8.55 6.20
C TRP A 327 -15.24 -8.14 6.52
N THR A 328 -14.45 -7.82 5.53
CA THR A 328 -13.06 -7.39 5.70
C THR A 328 -12.98 -6.10 6.53
N LEU A 329 -13.86 -5.13 6.27
CA LEU A 329 -13.92 -3.88 7.03
C LEU A 329 -14.34 -4.13 8.49
N ILE A 330 -15.37 -4.96 8.71
CA ILE A 330 -15.82 -5.35 10.05
C ILE A 330 -14.67 -6.04 10.81
N TRP A 331 -14.04 -7.03 10.17
CA TRP A 331 -12.91 -7.73 10.77
C TRP A 331 -11.73 -6.80 11.07
N ALA A 332 -11.35 -5.93 10.14
CA ALA A 332 -10.26 -4.98 10.32
C ALA A 332 -10.53 -4.00 11.48
N PHE A 333 -11.78 -3.53 11.59
CA PHE A 333 -12.20 -2.67 12.69
C PHE A 333 -12.04 -3.39 14.04
N PHE A 334 -12.69 -4.54 14.21
CA PHE A 334 -12.62 -5.27 15.46
C PHE A 334 -11.21 -5.75 15.78
N ALA A 335 -10.49 -6.33 14.80
CA ALA A 335 -9.12 -6.78 14.99
C ALA A 335 -8.19 -5.64 15.45
N THR A 336 -8.33 -4.44 14.88
CA THR A 336 -7.48 -3.30 15.24
C THR A 336 -7.85 -2.71 16.59
N PHE A 337 -9.13 -2.35 16.76
CA PHE A 337 -9.57 -1.64 17.96
C PHE A 337 -9.55 -2.51 19.20
N THR A 338 -10.04 -3.76 19.12
CA THR A 338 -10.05 -4.65 20.28
C THR A 338 -8.64 -5.01 20.73
N ASN A 339 -7.73 -5.29 19.81
CA ASN A 339 -6.34 -5.56 20.13
C ASN A 339 -5.64 -4.33 20.73
N TYR A 340 -5.88 -3.14 20.16
CA TYR A 340 -5.29 -1.91 20.67
C TYR A 340 -5.74 -1.59 22.09
N PHE A 341 -7.05 -1.53 22.33
CA PHE A 341 -7.59 -1.22 23.65
C PHE A 341 -7.35 -2.35 24.65
N GLY A 342 -7.50 -3.61 24.22
CA GLY A 342 -7.19 -4.78 25.02
C GLY A 342 -5.71 -4.83 25.40
N GLY A 343 -4.80 -4.50 24.50
CA GLY A 343 -3.38 -4.42 24.78
C GLY A 343 -3.04 -3.32 25.80
N ILE A 344 -3.64 -2.13 25.70
CA ILE A 344 -3.48 -1.05 26.67
C ILE A 344 -4.01 -1.48 28.05
N PHE A 345 -5.21 -2.06 28.07
CA PHE A 345 -5.84 -2.52 29.31
C PHE A 345 -4.99 -3.58 30.00
N LEU A 346 -4.56 -4.60 29.27
CA LEU A 346 -3.70 -5.65 29.80
C LEU A 346 -2.36 -5.13 30.33
N ALA A 347 -1.71 -4.24 29.53
CA ALA A 347 -0.48 -3.61 29.94
C ALA A 347 -0.66 -2.76 31.23
N SER A 348 -1.76 -2.02 31.34
CA SER A 348 -2.10 -1.22 32.51
C SER A 348 -2.33 -2.08 33.75
N LEU A 349 -3.02 -3.23 33.58
CA LEU A 349 -3.26 -4.17 34.67
C LEU A 349 -1.93 -4.75 35.21
N ILE A 350 -1.05 -5.23 34.32
CA ILE A 350 0.24 -5.82 34.72
C ILE A 350 1.13 -4.80 35.44
N ASN A 351 1.10 -3.54 35.02
CA ASN A 351 1.95 -2.50 35.59
C ASN A 351 1.38 -1.81 36.84
N LYS A 352 0.13 -2.09 37.20
CA LYS A 352 -0.52 -1.50 38.39
C LYS A 352 0.33 -1.73 39.65
N LYS A 353 0.39 -0.71 40.55
CA LYS A 353 1.04 -0.83 41.86
C LYS A 353 0.32 -1.92 42.66
N GLY A 354 1.08 -2.83 43.29
CA GLY A 354 0.54 -3.95 44.09
C GLY A 354 0.42 -5.30 43.36
N VAL A 355 0.55 -5.36 42.04
CA VAL A 355 0.57 -6.65 41.32
C VAL A 355 1.87 -7.38 41.65
N LYS A 356 1.76 -8.57 42.27
CA LYS A 356 2.89 -9.44 42.55
C LYS A 356 3.24 -10.29 41.30
N GLY A 357 4.53 -10.59 41.11
CA GLY A 357 4.95 -11.48 40.02
C GLY A 357 4.86 -10.85 38.59
N LYS A 358 4.97 -9.54 38.44
CA LYS A 358 4.93 -8.85 37.13
C LYS A 358 5.87 -9.48 36.08
N LYS A 359 7.05 -9.94 36.52
CA LYS A 359 8.03 -10.59 35.65
C LYS A 359 7.50 -11.90 35.09
N ILE A 360 6.80 -12.70 35.92
CA ILE A 360 6.19 -13.99 35.50
C ILE A 360 5.10 -13.72 34.44
N TRP A 361 4.18 -12.78 34.71
CA TRP A 361 3.13 -12.42 33.76
C TRP A 361 3.69 -11.98 32.41
N ARG A 362 4.71 -11.10 32.43
CA ARG A 362 5.37 -10.66 31.20
C ARG A 362 6.02 -11.84 30.46
N THR A 363 6.65 -12.78 31.17
CA THR A 363 7.27 -13.96 30.56
C THR A 363 6.22 -14.84 29.89
N ILE A 364 5.06 -15.08 30.54
CA ILE A 364 3.95 -15.87 29.97
C ILE A 364 3.51 -15.25 28.63
N PHE A 365 3.30 -13.92 28.58
CA PHE A 365 2.89 -13.24 27.34
C PHE A 365 3.98 -13.22 26.28
N ILE A 366 5.27 -13.25 26.64
CA ILE A 366 6.37 -13.40 25.68
C ILE A 366 6.38 -14.82 25.08
N ILE A 367 6.11 -15.85 25.88
CA ILE A 367 6.07 -17.24 25.40
C ILE A 367 4.95 -17.42 24.35
N THR A 368 3.79 -16.80 24.55
CA THR A 368 2.71 -16.86 23.55
C THR A 368 3.11 -16.30 22.17
N MET A 369 4.03 -15.34 22.15
CA MET A 369 4.58 -14.79 20.90
C MET A 369 5.67 -15.66 20.27
N ALA A 370 6.37 -16.48 21.06
CA ALA A 370 7.41 -17.35 20.55
C ALA A 370 6.82 -18.52 19.76
N THR A 371 5.53 -18.82 19.95
CA THR A 371 4.82 -19.84 19.18
C THR A 371 4.51 -19.34 17.78
N PRO A 372 4.90 -20.03 16.70
CA PRO A 372 4.54 -19.64 15.34
C PRO A 372 3.02 -19.50 15.21
N GLN A 373 2.57 -18.40 14.62
CA GLN A 373 1.15 -18.05 14.54
C GLN A 373 0.30 -19.17 13.89
N PHE A 374 0.81 -19.81 12.85
CA PHE A 374 0.09 -20.89 12.17
C PHE A 374 -0.17 -22.09 13.08
N VAL A 375 0.77 -22.42 14.00
CA VAL A 375 0.58 -23.51 14.99
C VAL A 375 -0.54 -23.16 15.95
N SER A 376 -0.56 -21.92 16.45
CA SER A 376 -1.64 -21.42 17.29
C SER A 376 -3.00 -21.50 16.59
N LEU A 377 -3.07 -21.14 15.31
CA LEU A 377 -4.29 -21.22 14.52
C LEU A 377 -4.75 -22.67 14.28
N LEU A 378 -3.82 -23.60 14.04
CA LEU A 378 -4.14 -25.04 13.92
C LEU A 378 -4.71 -25.60 15.24
N ILE A 379 -4.11 -25.25 16.38
CA ILE A 379 -4.60 -25.64 17.69
C ILE A 379 -6.02 -25.10 17.91
N MET A 380 -6.25 -23.82 17.62
CA MET A 380 -7.58 -23.21 17.74
C MET A 380 -8.60 -23.88 16.83
N ASN A 381 -8.21 -24.22 15.59
CA ASN A 381 -9.08 -24.96 14.68
C ASN A 381 -9.53 -26.31 15.27
N GLN A 382 -8.62 -27.07 15.86
CA GLN A 382 -8.94 -28.36 16.53
C GLN A 382 -9.76 -28.16 17.82
N MET A 383 -9.44 -27.13 18.61
CA MET A 383 -10.17 -26.84 19.85
C MET A 383 -11.65 -26.53 19.59
N PHE A 384 -11.95 -25.80 18.52
CA PHE A 384 -13.32 -25.39 18.16
C PHE A 384 -13.93 -26.28 17.05
N ALA A 385 -13.34 -27.46 16.76
CA ALA A 385 -13.95 -28.47 15.92
C ALA A 385 -15.27 -28.98 16.55
N PHE A 386 -16.19 -29.52 15.73
CA PHE A 386 -17.48 -30.03 16.21
C PHE A 386 -17.31 -31.07 17.37
N ASN A 387 -16.38 -31.98 17.24
CA ASN A 387 -16.01 -32.95 18.28
C ASN A 387 -14.80 -32.50 19.13
N GLY A 388 -14.48 -31.22 19.09
CA GLY A 388 -13.30 -30.66 19.76
C GLY A 388 -13.50 -30.48 21.28
N PRO A 389 -12.39 -30.25 22.02
CA PRO A 389 -12.40 -30.13 23.48
C PRO A 389 -13.38 -29.07 24.01
N VAL A 390 -13.58 -27.95 23.28
CA VAL A 390 -14.49 -26.87 23.70
C VAL A 390 -15.95 -27.40 23.74
N ASN A 391 -16.40 -28.02 22.65
CA ASN A 391 -17.74 -28.60 22.62
C ASN A 391 -17.93 -29.71 23.64
N GLN A 392 -16.93 -30.60 23.80
CA GLN A 392 -16.99 -31.66 24.81
C GLN A 392 -17.08 -31.09 26.22
N PHE A 393 -16.33 -30.04 26.54
CA PHE A 393 -16.43 -29.37 27.83
C PHE A 393 -17.82 -28.76 28.06
N LEU A 394 -18.38 -28.06 27.08
CA LEU A 394 -19.71 -27.43 27.17
C LEU A 394 -20.83 -28.47 27.34
N LEU A 395 -20.76 -29.58 26.60
CA LEU A 395 -21.69 -30.73 26.72
C LEU A 395 -21.60 -31.39 28.09
N ASN A 396 -20.38 -31.67 28.56
CA ASN A 396 -20.16 -32.34 29.85
C ASN A 396 -20.61 -31.50 31.06
N GLN A 397 -20.55 -30.18 30.93
CA GLN A 397 -21.03 -29.24 31.96
C GLN A 397 -22.52 -28.94 31.85
N GLY A 398 -23.22 -29.46 30.83
CA GLY A 398 -24.63 -29.21 30.61
C GLY A 398 -24.98 -27.79 30.15
N PHE A 399 -23.99 -27.03 29.61
CA PHE A 399 -24.24 -25.70 29.06
C PHE A 399 -24.96 -25.75 27.72
N ILE A 400 -24.77 -26.83 26.98
CA ILE A 400 -25.41 -27.08 25.68
C ILE A 400 -25.83 -28.52 25.58
N ASP A 401 -26.92 -28.78 24.86
CA ASP A 401 -27.42 -30.16 24.61
C ASP A 401 -26.83 -30.77 23.34
N ILE A 402 -26.46 -29.92 22.37
CA ILE A 402 -25.88 -30.33 21.08
C ILE A 402 -24.65 -29.48 20.79
N GLY A 403 -23.60 -30.09 20.25
CA GLY A 403 -22.36 -29.40 19.88
C GLY A 403 -22.58 -28.24 18.91
N ILE A 404 -21.92 -27.12 19.15
CA ILE A 404 -21.97 -25.94 18.32
C ILE A 404 -21.10 -26.15 17.07
N ASN A 405 -21.68 -25.97 15.89
CA ASN A 405 -20.90 -25.95 14.65
C ASN A 405 -20.26 -24.57 14.46
N PHE A 406 -19.08 -24.38 15.05
CA PHE A 406 -18.36 -23.10 15.01
C PHE A 406 -17.91 -22.73 13.60
N TRP A 407 -17.41 -23.69 12.82
CA TRP A 407 -16.85 -23.45 11.49
C TRP A 407 -17.87 -23.55 10.36
N GLY A 408 -18.90 -24.36 10.51
CA GLY A 408 -19.92 -24.56 9.49
C GLY A 408 -21.00 -23.48 9.44
N ASN A 409 -21.08 -22.62 10.47
CA ASN A 409 -21.98 -21.47 10.47
C ASN A 409 -21.20 -20.17 10.26
N GLN A 410 -21.56 -19.42 9.23
CA GLN A 410 -20.84 -18.18 8.84
C GLN A 410 -20.71 -17.16 9.98
N THR A 411 -21.80 -16.94 10.73
CA THR A 411 -21.82 -15.98 11.86
C THR A 411 -20.90 -16.45 12.99
N ASN A 412 -21.02 -17.72 13.38
CA ASN A 412 -20.17 -18.30 14.43
C ASN A 412 -18.69 -18.25 14.04
N ALA A 413 -18.35 -18.62 12.81
CA ALA A 413 -16.99 -18.56 12.30
C ALA A 413 -16.43 -17.13 12.32
N ARG A 414 -17.22 -16.13 11.90
CA ARG A 414 -16.82 -14.71 11.93
C ARG A 414 -16.53 -14.21 13.35
N ILE A 415 -17.40 -14.53 14.30
CA ILE A 415 -17.20 -14.18 15.71
C ILE A 415 -15.95 -14.87 16.26
N LEU A 416 -15.82 -16.17 15.99
CA LEU A 416 -14.70 -16.96 16.47
C LEU A 416 -13.37 -16.44 15.95
N ILE A 417 -13.27 -16.07 14.66
CA ILE A 417 -12.07 -15.48 14.06
C ILE A 417 -11.68 -14.18 14.77
N ILE A 418 -12.65 -13.33 15.13
CA ILE A 418 -12.36 -12.10 15.90
C ILE A 418 -11.82 -12.46 17.29
N VAL A 419 -12.42 -13.41 17.99
CA VAL A 419 -12.00 -13.84 19.34
C VAL A 419 -10.59 -14.44 19.29
N ILE A 420 -10.29 -15.29 18.31
CA ILE A 420 -8.96 -15.88 18.13
C ILE A 420 -7.93 -14.77 17.83
N ASN A 421 -8.29 -13.81 17.00
CA ASN A 421 -7.41 -12.67 16.71
C ASN A 421 -7.11 -11.84 17.96
N MET A 422 -8.10 -11.62 18.83
CA MET A 422 -7.92 -10.95 20.12
C MET A 422 -6.97 -11.72 21.03
N TRP A 423 -7.13 -13.05 21.10
CA TRP A 423 -6.26 -13.93 21.91
C TRP A 423 -4.78 -13.80 21.51
N ILE A 424 -4.49 -13.71 20.23
CA ILE A 424 -3.14 -13.58 19.71
C ILE A 424 -2.65 -12.13 19.78
N GLY A 425 -3.48 -11.17 19.41
CA GLY A 425 -3.10 -9.78 19.21
C GLY A 425 -2.96 -8.94 20.49
N ILE A 426 -3.81 -9.19 21.50
CA ILE A 426 -3.77 -8.44 22.76
C ILE A 426 -2.42 -8.59 23.50
N PRO A 427 -1.88 -9.81 23.71
CA PRO A 427 -0.56 -9.99 24.30
C PRO A 427 0.56 -9.32 23.49
N TYR A 428 0.47 -9.40 22.15
CA TYR A 428 1.44 -8.80 21.25
C TYR A 428 1.53 -7.26 21.42
N LEU A 429 0.39 -6.56 21.43
CA LEU A 429 0.35 -5.12 21.58
C LEU A 429 0.64 -4.63 22.99
N SER A 430 0.38 -5.44 24.02
CA SER A 430 0.69 -5.09 25.40
C SER A 430 2.19 -4.89 25.65
N ARG A 431 3.05 -5.53 24.84
CA ARG A 431 4.52 -5.40 24.94
C ARG A 431 5.04 -4.04 24.46
N HIS A 432 4.53 -3.53 23.33
CA HIS A 432 5.13 -2.38 22.64
C HIS A 432 5.08 -1.05 23.41
N ARG A 433 4.32 -0.95 24.50
CA ARG A 433 4.10 0.32 25.20
C ARG A 433 4.90 0.53 26.49
N TYR A 434 5.70 -0.45 26.94
CA TYR A 434 6.31 -0.38 28.27
C TYR A 434 7.74 -0.94 28.37
N TRP A 435 8.46 -0.97 27.24
CA TRP A 435 9.92 -1.22 27.20
C TRP A 435 10.67 0.06 26.87
#